data_a18371545f70ed4aa569ea29e260ec23
#
_entry.id   a18371545f70ed4aa569ea29e260ec23
#
_cell.length_a   1.000
_cell.length_b   1.000
_cell.length_c   1.000
_cell.angle_alpha   90.00
_cell.angle_beta   90.00
_cell.angle_gamma   90.00
#
_symmetry.space_group_name_H-M   'P 1'
#
loop_
_entity.id
_entity.type
_entity.pdbx_description
1 polymer ?
#
loop_
_entity_poly.entity_id
_entity_poly.type
_entity_poly.pdbx_seq_one_letter_code
_entity_poly.pdbx_strand_id
1 'polypeptide(L)'
;MVDVELFDRAETLLEHQVDFRLTGTEKARVGARLALVYLLDNKPEESIRVLDNSDVPGVSSELETQRRHLRARALLDTDRGAEAMASLEGDLSKDAELLRVEYYRDTRDYLSAAETFQRLVGEDQGNVIENFGDERARYVLNWAVNLAMGGQERTLNMLKRRYGIVMA
;
A
#
# COMPACT_ATOMS: atom_id res chain seq x y z
N MET A 1 15.04 -22.23 2.58
CA MET A 1 14.77 -23.11 3.77
C MET A 1 14.88 -22.35 5.07
N VAL A 2 15.87 -21.47 5.28
CA VAL A 2 16.03 -20.71 6.55
C VAL A 2 14.88 -19.70 6.75
N ASP A 3 14.35 -19.09 5.71
CA ASP A 3 13.32 -18.06 5.83
C ASP A 3 11.95 -18.60 6.27
N VAL A 4 11.56 -19.79 5.83
CA VAL A 4 10.28 -20.43 6.20
C VAL A 4 10.25 -20.75 7.71
N GLU A 5 11.32 -21.30 8.26
CA GLU A 5 11.40 -21.59 9.70
C GLU A 5 11.35 -20.33 10.57
N LEU A 6 11.82 -19.19 10.05
CA LEU A 6 11.77 -17.90 10.77
C LEU A 6 10.34 -17.37 10.85
N PHE A 7 9.57 -17.47 9.76
CA PHE A 7 8.15 -17.06 9.78
C PHE A 7 7.33 -17.94 10.72
N ASP A 8 7.44 -19.26 10.63
CA ASP A 8 6.72 -20.20 11.49
C ASP A 8 6.97 -19.94 13.00
N ARG A 9 8.22 -19.65 13.37
CA ARG A 9 8.57 -19.31 14.76
C ARG A 9 8.01 -17.95 15.18
N ALA A 10 8.07 -16.96 14.31
CA ALA A 10 7.54 -15.62 14.59
C ALA A 10 6.02 -15.68 14.75
N GLU A 11 5.32 -16.38 13.85
CA GLU A 11 3.88 -16.61 13.91
C GLU A 11 3.47 -17.25 15.24
N THR A 12 4.04 -18.41 15.57
CA THR A 12 3.73 -19.14 16.79
C THR A 12 3.92 -18.29 18.06
N LEU A 13 5.02 -17.52 18.13
CA LEU A 13 5.30 -16.68 19.28
C LEU A 13 4.31 -15.52 19.40
N LEU A 14 4.01 -14.85 18.30
CA LEU A 14 3.13 -13.68 18.28
C LEU A 14 1.66 -14.08 18.44
N GLU A 15 1.22 -15.19 17.84
CA GLU A 15 -0.13 -15.76 18.06
C GLU A 15 -0.39 -16.03 19.54
N HIS A 16 0.52 -16.73 20.19
CA HIS A 16 0.39 -17.03 21.61
C HIS A 16 0.30 -15.75 22.47
N GLN A 17 1.00 -14.68 22.09
CA GLN A 17 0.91 -13.40 22.80
C GLN A 17 -0.44 -12.72 22.56
N VAL A 18 -0.92 -12.66 21.31
CA VAL A 18 -2.19 -12.03 20.95
C VAL A 18 -3.38 -12.74 21.61
N ASP A 19 -3.37 -14.07 21.61
CA ASP A 19 -4.52 -14.85 22.06
C ASP A 19 -4.60 -14.97 23.59
N PHE A 20 -3.47 -15.06 24.28
CA PHE A 20 -3.47 -15.46 25.70
C PHE A 20 -2.83 -14.47 26.68
N ARG A 21 -2.04 -13.50 26.22
CA ARG A 21 -1.24 -12.66 27.13
C ARG A 21 -1.53 -11.17 27.04
N LEU A 22 -1.96 -10.67 25.88
CA LEU A 22 -2.07 -9.25 25.65
C LEU A 22 -3.52 -8.77 25.65
N THR A 23 -3.70 -7.52 26.12
CA THR A 23 -4.98 -6.83 26.11
C THR A 23 -4.79 -5.38 25.67
N GLY A 24 -5.87 -4.70 25.32
CA GLY A 24 -5.85 -3.29 24.96
C GLY A 24 -4.90 -2.97 23.80
N THR A 25 -4.30 -1.79 23.83
CA THR A 25 -3.45 -1.27 22.74
C THR A 25 -2.27 -2.18 22.39
N GLU A 26 -1.69 -2.88 23.37
CA GLU A 26 -0.59 -3.81 23.11
C GLU A 26 -1.05 -5.01 22.28
N LYS A 27 -2.24 -5.53 22.54
CA LYS A 27 -2.86 -6.57 21.71
C LYS A 27 -3.02 -6.11 20.26
N ALA A 28 -3.55 -4.91 20.05
CA ALA A 28 -3.71 -4.33 18.71
C ALA A 28 -2.36 -4.13 17.99
N ARG A 29 -1.33 -3.68 18.72
CA ARG A 29 0.01 -3.45 18.17
C ARG A 29 0.69 -4.76 17.78
N VAL A 30 0.65 -5.77 18.62
CA VAL A 30 1.24 -7.09 18.32
C VAL A 30 0.44 -7.80 17.24
N GLY A 31 -0.89 -7.67 17.23
CA GLY A 31 -1.75 -8.15 16.16
C GLY A 31 -1.41 -7.55 14.80
N ALA A 32 -1.11 -6.24 14.74
CA ALA A 32 -0.66 -5.61 13.49
C ALA A 32 0.70 -6.16 13.02
N ARG A 33 1.63 -6.44 13.94
CA ARG A 33 2.92 -7.07 13.58
C ARG A 33 2.75 -8.48 13.07
N LEU A 34 1.89 -9.26 13.71
CA LEU A 34 1.58 -10.63 13.27
C LEU A 34 0.87 -10.61 11.90
N ALA A 35 -0.04 -9.67 11.66
CA ALA A 35 -0.67 -9.49 10.36
C ALA A 35 0.35 -9.22 9.24
N LEU A 36 1.37 -8.40 9.53
CA LEU A 36 2.46 -8.16 8.59
C LEU A 36 3.29 -9.44 8.34
N VAL A 37 3.58 -10.23 9.37
CA VAL A 37 4.29 -11.52 9.23
C VAL A 37 3.51 -12.47 8.33
N TYR A 38 2.18 -12.58 8.53
CA TYR A 38 1.32 -13.39 7.65
C TYR A 38 1.32 -12.91 6.20
N LEU A 39 1.29 -11.60 5.96
CA LEU A 39 1.39 -11.06 4.59
C LEU A 39 2.74 -11.40 3.95
N LEU A 40 3.84 -11.31 4.69
CA LEU A 40 5.17 -11.67 4.20
C LEU A 40 5.31 -13.17 3.92
N ASP A 41 4.57 -14.02 4.65
CA ASP A 41 4.49 -15.47 4.43
C ASP A 41 3.36 -15.87 3.46
N ASN A 42 2.78 -14.91 2.73
CA ASN A 42 1.70 -15.14 1.75
C ASN A 42 0.46 -15.83 2.35
N LYS A 43 0.09 -15.43 3.56
CA LYS A 43 -1.09 -15.90 4.32
C LYS A 43 -2.07 -14.73 4.57
N PRO A 44 -2.69 -14.14 3.54
CA PRO A 44 -3.49 -12.93 3.71
C PRO A 44 -4.78 -13.15 4.52
N GLU A 45 -5.40 -14.33 4.46
CA GLU A 45 -6.60 -14.64 5.26
C GLU A 45 -6.30 -14.66 6.76
N GLU A 46 -5.15 -15.21 7.15
CA GLU A 46 -4.67 -15.21 8.54
C GLU A 46 -4.37 -13.78 9.00
N SER A 47 -3.83 -12.94 8.10
CA SER A 47 -3.62 -11.51 8.37
C SER A 47 -4.94 -10.80 8.71
N ILE A 48 -5.99 -11.02 7.91
CA ILE A 48 -7.32 -10.45 8.19
C ILE A 48 -7.84 -10.96 9.54
N ARG A 49 -7.79 -12.27 9.76
CA ARG A 49 -8.27 -12.89 11.00
C ARG A 49 -7.59 -12.33 12.25
N VAL A 50 -6.27 -12.17 12.23
CA VAL A 50 -5.55 -11.63 13.40
C VAL A 50 -5.84 -10.15 13.63
N LEU A 51 -6.04 -9.37 12.56
CA LEU A 51 -6.49 -7.99 12.67
C LEU A 51 -7.87 -7.92 13.33
N ASP A 52 -8.81 -8.80 12.99
CA ASP A 52 -10.12 -8.86 13.63
C ASP A 52 -10.02 -9.27 15.10
N ASN A 53 -9.29 -10.34 15.42
CA ASN A 53 -9.13 -10.85 16.77
C ASN A 53 -8.39 -9.91 17.72
N SER A 54 -7.58 -9.00 17.18
CA SER A 54 -6.83 -8.00 17.93
C SER A 54 -7.41 -6.59 17.82
N ASP A 55 -8.64 -6.46 17.32
CA ASP A 55 -9.32 -5.17 17.28
C ASP A 55 -9.77 -4.74 18.65
N VAL A 56 -9.34 -3.55 19.07
CA VAL A 56 -9.67 -2.97 20.39
C VAL A 56 -9.92 -1.47 20.22
N PRO A 57 -10.89 -0.91 20.95
CA PRO A 57 -11.18 0.51 20.87
C PRO A 57 -10.08 1.37 21.52
N GLY A 58 -9.96 2.61 21.06
CA GLY A 58 -9.12 3.63 21.71
C GLY A 58 -7.61 3.49 21.42
N VAL A 59 -7.23 2.83 20.34
CA VAL A 59 -5.84 2.86 19.85
C VAL A 59 -5.55 4.21 19.19
N SER A 60 -4.28 4.55 19.01
CA SER A 60 -3.88 5.79 18.33
C SER A 60 -4.30 5.76 16.85
N SER A 61 -4.60 6.93 16.28
CA SER A 61 -4.95 7.07 14.86
C SER A 61 -3.87 6.52 13.92
N GLU A 62 -2.60 6.62 14.32
CA GLU A 62 -1.47 6.06 13.59
C GLU A 62 -1.55 4.52 13.51
N LEU A 63 -1.81 3.86 14.65
CA LEU A 63 -1.97 2.41 14.68
C LEU A 63 -3.24 1.97 13.93
N GLU A 64 -4.35 2.70 14.02
CA GLU A 64 -5.55 2.45 13.24
C GLU A 64 -5.26 2.51 11.73
N THR A 65 -4.54 3.55 11.29
CA THR A 65 -4.14 3.70 9.89
C THR A 65 -3.24 2.56 9.43
N GLN A 66 -2.23 2.20 10.22
CA GLN A 66 -1.36 1.06 9.92
C GLN A 66 -2.16 -0.25 9.77
N ARG A 67 -3.06 -0.53 10.71
CA ARG A 67 -3.92 -1.73 10.68
C ARG A 67 -4.85 -1.74 9.47
N ARG A 68 -5.41 -0.57 9.10
CA ARG A 68 -6.24 -0.41 7.90
C ARG A 68 -5.46 -0.68 6.62
N HIS A 69 -4.21 -0.20 6.50
CA HIS A 69 -3.36 -0.48 5.35
C HIS A 69 -2.99 -1.96 5.24
N LEU A 70 -2.67 -2.62 6.35
CA LEU A 70 -2.42 -4.07 6.38
C LEU A 70 -3.66 -4.86 5.95
N ARG A 71 -4.86 -4.47 6.43
CA ARG A 71 -6.11 -5.08 6.02
C ARG A 71 -6.39 -4.87 4.53
N ALA A 72 -6.21 -3.66 4.02
CA ALA A 72 -6.39 -3.36 2.60
C ALA A 72 -5.45 -4.20 1.74
N ARG A 73 -4.19 -4.35 2.15
CA ARG A 73 -3.22 -5.24 1.48
C ARG A 73 -3.71 -6.68 1.45
N ALA A 74 -4.11 -7.23 2.60
CA ALA A 74 -4.61 -8.59 2.69
C ALA A 74 -5.87 -8.81 1.83
N LEU A 75 -6.76 -7.81 1.76
CA LEU A 75 -7.95 -7.84 0.90
C LEU A 75 -7.59 -7.84 -0.59
N LEU A 76 -6.56 -7.11 -1.00
CA LEU A 76 -6.06 -7.16 -2.38
C LEU A 76 -5.49 -8.54 -2.71
N ASP A 77 -4.71 -9.12 -1.81
CA ASP A 77 -4.10 -10.43 -1.99
C ASP A 77 -5.14 -11.60 -1.97
N THR A 78 -6.41 -11.34 -1.61
CA THR A 78 -7.53 -12.29 -1.60
C THR A 78 -8.62 -11.97 -2.62
N ASP A 79 -8.32 -11.21 -3.66
CA ASP A 79 -9.25 -10.79 -4.72
C ASP A 79 -10.48 -9.99 -4.21
N ARG A 80 -10.39 -9.41 -3.00
CA ARG A 80 -11.42 -8.57 -2.38
C ARG A 80 -11.15 -7.07 -2.58
N GLY A 81 -10.70 -6.70 -3.76
CA GLY A 81 -10.22 -5.35 -4.06
C GLY A 81 -11.25 -4.24 -3.82
N ALA A 82 -12.54 -4.48 -4.07
CA ALA A 82 -13.59 -3.49 -3.80
C ALA A 82 -13.69 -3.15 -2.30
N GLU A 83 -13.53 -4.14 -1.42
CA GLU A 83 -13.54 -3.93 0.03
C GLU A 83 -12.25 -3.20 0.49
N ALA A 84 -11.12 -3.53 -0.14
CA ALA A 84 -9.87 -2.82 0.10
C ALA A 84 -10.03 -1.32 -0.23
N MET A 85 -10.59 -1.00 -1.39
CA MET A 85 -10.82 0.41 -1.80
C MET A 85 -11.77 1.13 -0.86
N ALA A 86 -12.86 0.49 -0.43
CA ALA A 86 -13.77 1.06 0.55
C ALA A 86 -13.08 1.35 1.89
N SER A 87 -12.19 0.48 2.34
CA SER A 87 -11.43 0.67 3.59
C SER A 87 -10.44 1.83 3.53
N LEU A 88 -9.98 2.20 2.34
CA LEU A 88 -9.04 3.30 2.11
C LEU A 88 -9.74 4.63 1.79
N GLU A 89 -11.08 4.69 1.77
CA GLU A 89 -11.80 5.91 1.44
C GLU A 89 -11.38 7.07 2.35
N GLY A 90 -11.09 8.23 1.75
CA GLY A 90 -10.64 9.43 2.46
C GLY A 90 -9.18 9.41 2.93
N ASP A 91 -8.45 8.32 2.79
CA ASP A 91 -7.03 8.25 3.12
C ASP A 91 -6.18 8.69 1.91
N LEU A 92 -5.55 9.85 2.03
CA LEU A 92 -4.67 10.43 1.00
C LEU A 92 -3.18 10.18 1.28
N SER A 93 -2.87 9.30 2.23
CA SER A 93 -1.49 8.95 2.52
C SER A 93 -0.83 8.24 1.32
N LYS A 94 0.47 8.36 1.23
CA LYS A 94 1.27 7.71 0.18
C LYS A 94 1.04 6.20 0.13
N ASP A 95 0.96 5.54 1.29
CA ASP A 95 0.77 4.10 1.37
C ASP A 95 -0.61 3.69 0.83
N ALA A 96 -1.67 4.45 1.16
CA ALA A 96 -3.00 4.24 0.60
C ALA A 96 -3.05 4.46 -0.92
N GLU A 97 -2.37 5.50 -1.42
CA GLU A 97 -2.28 5.74 -2.87
C GLU A 97 -1.56 4.60 -3.60
N LEU A 98 -0.50 4.03 -3.03
CA LEU A 98 0.21 2.88 -3.61
C LEU A 98 -0.66 1.62 -3.66
N LEU A 99 -1.46 1.35 -2.63
CA LEU A 99 -2.44 0.25 -2.64
C LEU A 99 -3.54 0.46 -3.71
N ARG A 100 -4.01 1.70 -3.90
CA ARG A 100 -4.95 2.02 -5.00
C ARG A 100 -4.34 1.77 -6.38
N VAL A 101 -3.09 2.17 -6.60
CA VAL A 101 -2.39 1.90 -7.86
C VAL A 101 -2.36 0.42 -8.18
N GLU A 102 -2.06 -0.41 -7.18
CA GLU A 102 -2.04 -1.86 -7.36
C GLU A 102 -3.41 -2.37 -7.80
N TYR A 103 -4.46 -2.05 -7.09
CA TYR A 103 -5.83 -2.41 -7.46
C TYR A 103 -6.21 -1.95 -8.87
N TYR A 104 -5.94 -0.69 -9.22
CA TYR A 104 -6.28 -0.16 -10.55
C TYR A 104 -5.51 -0.86 -11.68
N ARG A 105 -4.26 -1.26 -11.43
CA ARG A 105 -3.47 -2.01 -12.41
C ARG A 105 -3.97 -3.43 -12.59
N ASP A 106 -4.34 -4.11 -11.52
CA ASP A 106 -4.88 -5.47 -11.55
C ASP A 106 -6.24 -5.51 -12.26
N THR A 107 -7.07 -4.49 -12.05
CA THR A 107 -8.35 -4.33 -12.75
C THR A 107 -8.20 -3.70 -14.14
N ARG A 108 -6.97 -3.37 -14.59
CA ARG A 108 -6.66 -2.69 -15.85
C ARG A 108 -7.28 -1.30 -15.99
N ASP A 109 -7.62 -0.66 -14.89
CA ASP A 109 -8.01 0.74 -14.86
C ASP A 109 -6.77 1.65 -14.89
N TYR A 110 -6.09 1.65 -16.02
CA TYR A 110 -4.85 2.39 -16.21
C TYR A 110 -5.02 3.90 -16.07
N LEU A 111 -6.24 4.44 -16.29
CA LEU A 111 -6.48 5.85 -16.13
C LEU A 111 -6.49 6.25 -14.66
N SER A 112 -7.22 5.54 -13.81
CA SER A 112 -7.22 5.78 -12.37
C SER A 112 -5.83 5.55 -11.76
N ALA A 113 -5.07 4.55 -12.24
CA ALA A 113 -3.68 4.36 -11.86
C ALA A 113 -2.79 5.56 -12.25
N ALA A 114 -2.95 6.10 -13.48
CA ALA A 114 -2.21 7.27 -13.93
C ALA A 114 -2.52 8.52 -13.09
N GLU A 115 -3.79 8.78 -12.78
CA GLU A 115 -4.21 9.90 -11.92
C GLU A 115 -3.63 9.76 -10.49
N THR A 116 -3.58 8.54 -9.99
CA THR A 116 -2.98 8.27 -8.67
C THR A 116 -1.47 8.55 -8.67
N PHE A 117 -0.75 8.11 -9.70
CA PHE A 117 0.66 8.48 -9.85
C PHE A 117 0.87 9.98 -10.03
N GLN A 118 -0.02 10.68 -10.72
CA GLN A 118 0.02 12.14 -10.81
C GLN A 118 -0.07 12.79 -9.43
N ARG A 119 -0.94 12.31 -8.54
CA ARG A 119 -1.02 12.79 -7.14
C ARG A 119 0.25 12.48 -6.36
N LEU A 120 0.82 11.27 -6.53
CA LEU A 120 2.08 10.87 -5.87
C LEU A 120 3.29 11.70 -6.33
N VAL A 121 3.33 12.11 -7.60
CA VAL A 121 4.35 13.04 -8.11
C VAL A 121 4.20 14.42 -7.44
N GLY A 122 2.96 14.81 -7.11
CA GLY A 122 2.64 16.10 -6.50
C GLY A 122 2.74 17.28 -7.48
N GLU A 123 2.46 18.47 -6.97
CA GLU A 123 2.63 19.70 -7.74
C GLU A 123 4.10 20.11 -7.76
N ASP A 124 4.57 20.55 -8.93
CA ASP A 124 5.90 21.12 -9.07
C ASP A 124 5.91 22.54 -8.48
N GLN A 125 6.44 22.66 -7.28
CA GLN A 125 6.72 23.96 -6.68
C GLN A 125 8.14 24.42 -7.07
N GLY A 126 8.31 24.87 -8.32
CA GLY A 126 9.58 25.45 -8.77
C GLY A 126 10.37 24.60 -9.76
N ASN A 127 11.70 24.65 -9.68
CA ASN A 127 12.60 24.06 -10.67
C ASN A 127 12.55 22.52 -10.61
N VAL A 128 11.96 21.90 -11.65
CA VAL A 128 11.83 20.43 -11.79
C VAL A 128 13.16 19.71 -11.65
N ILE A 129 14.27 20.36 -11.98
CA ILE A 129 15.62 19.77 -12.05
C ILE A 129 16.23 19.63 -10.66
N GLU A 130 16.01 20.55 -9.71
CA GLU A 130 16.73 20.61 -8.44
C GLU A 130 16.22 19.62 -7.38
N ASN A 131 14.98 19.13 -7.48
CA ASN A 131 14.34 18.27 -6.48
C ASN A 131 13.79 16.95 -7.05
N PHE A 132 14.39 16.46 -8.15
CA PHE A 132 13.94 15.25 -8.81
C PHE A 132 14.69 14.02 -8.28
N GLY A 133 14.24 13.49 -7.15
CA GLY A 133 14.81 12.28 -6.56
C GLY A 133 14.33 11.00 -7.25
N ASP A 134 15.04 9.90 -7.02
CA ASP A 134 14.77 8.57 -7.62
C ASP A 134 13.34 8.08 -7.43
N GLU A 135 12.74 8.37 -6.30
CA GLU A 135 11.35 7.99 -6.01
C GLU A 135 10.37 8.73 -6.91
N ARG A 136 10.54 10.03 -7.06
CA ARG A 136 9.71 10.87 -7.95
C ARG A 136 9.88 10.46 -9.41
N ALA A 137 11.11 10.14 -9.83
CA ALA A 137 11.39 9.61 -11.15
C ALA A 137 10.62 8.31 -11.42
N ARG A 138 10.59 7.39 -10.46
CA ARG A 138 9.80 6.15 -10.55
C ARG A 138 8.30 6.43 -10.69
N TYR A 139 7.75 7.38 -9.95
CA TYR A 139 6.33 7.76 -10.08
C TYR A 139 6.02 8.37 -11.43
N VAL A 140 6.87 9.27 -11.95
CA VAL A 140 6.70 9.85 -13.29
C VAL A 140 6.78 8.77 -14.37
N LEU A 141 7.71 7.82 -14.28
CA LEU A 141 7.81 6.71 -15.21
C LEU A 141 6.54 5.84 -15.18
N ASN A 142 6.07 5.46 -13.99
CA ASN A 142 4.86 4.67 -13.84
C ASN A 142 3.62 5.43 -14.33
N TRP A 143 3.55 6.75 -14.10
CA TRP A 143 2.52 7.60 -14.67
C TRP A 143 2.52 7.54 -16.21
N ALA A 144 3.70 7.71 -16.83
CA ALA A 144 3.85 7.60 -18.28
C ALA A 144 3.42 6.24 -18.82
N VAL A 145 3.80 5.15 -18.16
CA VAL A 145 3.42 3.78 -18.54
C VAL A 145 1.90 3.60 -18.48
N ASN A 146 1.26 4.04 -17.40
CA ASN A 146 -0.19 3.90 -17.26
C ASN A 146 -0.96 4.79 -18.26
N LEU A 147 -0.47 6.00 -18.58
CA LEU A 147 -1.02 6.81 -19.66
C LEU A 147 -0.91 6.13 -21.02
N ALA A 148 0.21 5.49 -21.32
CA ALA A 148 0.41 4.73 -22.56
C ALA A 148 -0.54 3.53 -22.64
N MET A 149 -0.66 2.75 -21.56
CA MET A 149 -1.59 1.60 -21.47
C MET A 149 -3.05 2.03 -21.57
N GLY A 150 -3.40 3.21 -21.05
CA GLY A 150 -4.73 3.81 -21.12
C GLY A 150 -5.00 4.60 -22.42
N GLY A 151 -4.07 4.60 -23.40
CA GLY A 151 -4.24 5.26 -24.68
C GLY A 151 -4.23 6.81 -24.63
N GLN A 152 -3.66 7.40 -23.57
CA GLN A 152 -3.65 8.86 -23.34
C GLN A 152 -2.43 9.55 -23.99
N GLU A 153 -2.30 9.45 -25.32
CA GLU A 153 -1.15 9.95 -26.06
C GLU A 153 -0.88 11.45 -25.86
N ARG A 154 -1.93 12.27 -25.79
CA ARG A 154 -1.77 13.73 -25.62
C ARG A 154 -1.14 14.06 -24.28
N THR A 155 -1.65 13.48 -23.21
CA THR A 155 -1.15 13.66 -21.83
C THR A 155 0.26 13.09 -21.69
N LEU A 156 0.52 11.94 -22.30
CA LEU A 156 1.85 11.33 -22.35
C LEU A 156 2.87 12.23 -23.04
N ASN A 157 2.50 12.87 -24.16
CA ASN A 157 3.38 13.79 -24.86
C ASN A 157 3.66 15.07 -24.06
N MET A 158 2.68 15.58 -23.30
CA MET A 158 2.92 16.68 -22.36
C MET A 158 3.88 16.26 -21.23
N LEU A 159 3.68 15.08 -20.68
CA LEU A 159 4.55 14.53 -19.64
C LEU A 159 6.00 14.38 -20.12
N LYS A 160 6.21 13.83 -21.32
CA LYS A 160 7.54 13.72 -21.95
C LYS A 160 8.22 15.08 -22.13
N ARG A 161 7.50 16.10 -22.52
CA ARG A 161 8.06 17.47 -22.65
C ARG A 161 8.46 18.06 -21.31
N ARG A 162 7.70 17.77 -20.24
CA ARG A 162 7.93 18.33 -18.91
C ARG A 162 9.08 17.64 -18.18
N TYR A 163 9.15 16.31 -18.26
CA TYR A 163 10.09 15.49 -17.46
C TYR A 163 11.18 14.81 -18.29
N GLY A 164 11.13 14.85 -19.62
CA GLY A 164 12.06 14.12 -20.47
C GLY A 164 13.53 14.53 -20.29
N ILE A 165 13.79 15.78 -19.90
CA ILE A 165 15.16 16.28 -19.66
C ILE A 165 15.77 15.67 -18.38
N VAL A 166 14.94 15.41 -17.35
CA VAL A 166 15.40 14.88 -16.06
C VAL A 166 15.36 13.36 -16.00
N MET A 167 14.81 12.70 -17.04
CA MET A 167 14.69 11.24 -17.15
C MET A 167 15.61 10.66 -18.24
N ALA A 168 16.39 11.49 -18.95
CA ALA A 168 17.35 11.07 -19.96
C ALA A 168 18.70 10.76 -19.30
#